data_54ce99e590a68718f15dccf1aa41025e
#
_entry.id   54ce99e590a68718f15dccf1aa41025e
#
_cell.length_a   1.000
_cell.length_b   1.000
_cell.length_c   1.000
_cell.angle_alpha   90.00
_cell.angle_beta   90.00
_cell.angle_gamma   90.00
#
_symmetry.space_group_name_H-M   'P 1'
#
loop_
_entity.id
_entity.type
_entity.pdbx_description
1 polymer ?
#
loop_
_entity_poly.entity_id
_entity_poly.type
_entity_poly.pdbx_seq_one_letter_code
_entity_poly.pdbx_strand_id
1 'polypeptide(L)'
;MGWTRRLLVSGAMGVALSGAAAPAALAGGGAAGAAHRVHAHVFAPYFETYAGDDAATLAAASGATNQIFAFLQTASNTVGDSAASCTVYWNGNPGTPVEWSVLGPQIQRIRAMGGNVWPSFGGYTADTFGYELADSCTSVSAIAAEYERVISTYDFTRLDMDVETDYCAVAGPAGTCAIPGALQNTAGINRRNQAIAMVERWARENHRPLDIEYTLPVTQSGPLAAEDDVLQSAVSSGARVAIVNAMTFDYYSGEPNNMVQDTASAAQGLFNELRTLYPARSPEQLWHMVGITEMIGIDDYGPDETLTPQGAAQVVDWARQHGIGLLSYWALQRDSETGQPAQDCPFTGTQATWAGASGDCSSLVQTPWEFSHIFEGFPHPHH
;
A
#
# COMPACT_ATOMS: atom_id res chain seq x y z
N MET A 1 -79.71 -13.37 -25.01
CA MET A 1 -79.98 -14.45 -25.99
C MET A 1 -78.71 -15.30 -26.00
N GLY A 2 -78.59 -16.43 -25.48
CA GLY A 2 -79.36 -17.63 -25.49
C GLY A 2 -78.34 -18.77 -25.55
N TRP A 3 -78.36 -19.56 -24.51
CA TRP A 3 -78.54 -21.00 -24.42
C TRP A 3 -77.35 -21.89 -24.78
N THR A 4 -76.68 -22.49 -23.75
CA THR A 4 -76.80 -23.89 -23.22
C THR A 4 -76.43 -25.01 -24.20
N ARG A 5 -75.55 -25.93 -23.86
CA ARG A 5 -75.78 -27.21 -23.17
C ARG A 5 -74.53 -28.08 -22.95
N ARG A 6 -74.62 -28.76 -21.85
CA ARG A 6 -73.73 -29.84 -21.33
C ARG A 6 -73.69 -31.04 -22.30
N LEU A 7 -72.63 -31.82 -22.17
CA LEU A 7 -72.74 -33.30 -22.04
C LEU A 7 -71.45 -33.88 -21.40
N LEU A 8 -71.68 -34.67 -20.39
CA LEU A 8 -70.77 -35.60 -19.72
C LEU A 8 -70.60 -36.85 -20.59
N VAL A 9 -69.37 -37.42 -20.61
CA VAL A 9 -69.19 -38.89 -20.70
C VAL A 9 -67.94 -39.26 -19.94
N SER A 10 -68.13 -40.23 -19.06
CA SER A 10 -67.15 -40.90 -18.24
C SER A 10 -66.32 -41.93 -19.03
N GLY A 11 -65.11 -42.22 -18.64
CA GLY A 11 -64.45 -43.43 -19.13
C GLY A 11 -63.00 -43.60 -18.77
N ALA A 12 -62.75 -44.40 -17.73
CA ALA A 12 -61.71 -45.39 -17.57
C ALA A 12 -60.25 -45.01 -17.34
N MET A 13 -59.76 -45.54 -16.25
CA MET A 13 -58.39 -45.64 -15.73
C MET A 13 -57.32 -46.10 -16.74
N GLY A 14 -56.17 -45.43 -16.70
CA GLY A 14 -54.92 -45.93 -17.20
C GLY A 14 -53.80 -45.38 -16.36
N VAL A 15 -53.22 -46.19 -15.48
CA VAL A 15 -52.00 -45.87 -14.68
C VAL A 15 -50.84 -45.96 -15.62
N ALA A 16 -50.24 -44.83 -15.94
CA ALA A 16 -48.94 -44.77 -16.55
C ALA A 16 -47.98 -44.06 -15.59
N LEU A 17 -47.01 -44.81 -15.05
CA LEU A 17 -45.83 -44.31 -14.34
C LEU A 17 -44.94 -43.54 -15.32
N SER A 18 -45.04 -42.24 -15.31
CA SER A 18 -44.10 -41.37 -15.97
C SER A 18 -43.21 -40.75 -14.92
N GLY A 19 -41.96 -41.15 -14.94
CA GLY A 19 -40.88 -40.55 -14.13
C GLY A 19 -40.76 -39.05 -14.42
N ALA A 20 -41.00 -38.24 -13.41
CA ALA A 20 -40.73 -36.82 -13.48
C ALA A 20 -39.21 -36.64 -13.43
N ALA A 21 -38.60 -36.32 -14.58
CA ALA A 21 -37.26 -35.72 -14.59
C ALA A 21 -37.39 -34.33 -13.98
N ALA A 22 -36.78 -34.15 -12.81
CA ALA A 22 -36.60 -32.84 -12.22
C ALA A 22 -35.68 -31.99 -13.16
N PRO A 23 -36.02 -30.72 -13.41
CA PRO A 23 -35.11 -29.86 -14.14
C PRO A 23 -33.86 -29.73 -13.29
N ALA A 24 -32.68 -30.05 -13.87
CA ALA A 24 -31.38 -29.73 -13.31
C ALA A 24 -31.33 -28.22 -13.13
N ALA A 25 -31.43 -27.77 -11.89
CA ALA A 25 -31.07 -26.41 -11.54
C ALA A 25 -29.60 -26.23 -11.95
N LEU A 26 -29.40 -25.44 -12.99
CA LEU A 26 -28.11 -24.86 -13.26
C LEU A 26 -27.73 -24.09 -12.00
N ALA A 27 -26.96 -24.71 -11.14
CA ALA A 27 -26.22 -24.04 -10.11
C ALA A 27 -25.23 -23.12 -10.84
N GLY A 28 -25.66 -21.89 -11.09
CA GLY A 28 -24.80 -20.77 -11.34
C GLY A 28 -23.98 -20.58 -10.06
N GLY A 29 -22.96 -21.39 -9.91
CA GLY A 29 -21.89 -21.13 -8.98
C GLY A 29 -21.18 -19.90 -9.45
N GLY A 30 -21.68 -18.73 -9.02
CA GLY A 30 -20.85 -17.56 -8.92
C GLY A 30 -19.65 -18.00 -8.07
N ALA A 31 -18.50 -18.10 -8.67
CA ALA A 31 -17.26 -18.14 -7.94
C ALA A 31 -17.27 -16.84 -7.11
N ALA A 32 -17.69 -16.96 -5.83
CA ALA A 32 -17.38 -15.95 -4.84
C ALA A 32 -15.86 -15.80 -4.94
N GLY A 33 -15.42 -14.66 -5.46
CA GLY A 33 -14.02 -14.41 -5.70
C GLY A 33 -13.27 -14.75 -4.42
N ALA A 34 -12.37 -15.72 -4.48
CA ALA A 34 -11.48 -15.99 -3.38
C ALA A 34 -10.80 -14.66 -3.07
N ALA A 35 -11.09 -14.07 -1.89
CA ALA A 35 -10.46 -12.85 -1.48
C ALA A 35 -8.96 -13.01 -1.68
N HIS A 36 -8.35 -12.18 -2.52
CA HIS A 36 -6.93 -12.23 -2.80
C HIS A 36 -6.17 -11.84 -1.54
N ARG A 37 -5.88 -12.81 -0.67
CA ARG A 37 -5.09 -12.57 0.52
C ARG A 37 -3.64 -12.39 0.11
N VAL A 38 -3.04 -11.34 0.62
CA VAL A 38 -1.59 -11.18 0.55
C VAL A 38 -0.93 -12.27 1.41
N HIS A 39 0.15 -12.86 0.88
CA HIS A 39 0.90 -13.88 1.61
C HIS A 39 1.49 -13.32 2.92
N ALA A 40 1.82 -14.21 3.84
CA ALA A 40 2.40 -13.84 5.13
C ALA A 40 3.76 -13.13 5.02
N HIS A 41 4.53 -13.45 3.98
CA HIS A 41 5.78 -12.80 3.62
C HIS A 41 5.67 -12.41 2.17
N VAL A 42 5.65 -11.11 1.88
CA VAL A 42 5.38 -10.60 0.53
C VAL A 42 6.46 -9.65 0.07
N PHE A 43 6.85 -9.80 -1.18
CA PHE A 43 7.56 -8.77 -1.93
C PHE A 43 6.54 -7.95 -2.73
N ALA A 44 6.56 -6.64 -2.59
CA ALA A 44 5.68 -5.73 -3.31
C ALA A 44 6.33 -4.34 -3.43
N PRO A 45 6.90 -3.98 -4.57
CA PRO A 45 7.42 -2.63 -4.79
C PRO A 45 6.30 -1.61 -4.91
N TYR A 46 6.60 -0.35 -4.63
CA TYR A 46 5.75 0.77 -4.98
C TYR A 46 5.67 0.93 -6.50
N PHE A 47 4.47 1.23 -6.98
CA PHE A 47 4.20 1.60 -8.35
C PHE A 47 3.64 3.02 -8.41
N GLU A 48 4.30 3.89 -9.16
CA GLU A 48 3.95 5.30 -9.33
C GLU A 48 2.80 5.44 -10.34
N THR A 49 1.57 5.58 -9.86
CA THR A 49 0.36 5.67 -10.71
C THR A 49 0.31 6.90 -11.62
N TYR A 50 1.19 7.86 -11.38
CA TYR A 50 1.30 9.11 -12.12
C TYR A 50 2.38 9.10 -13.21
N ALA A 51 3.24 8.11 -13.26
CA ALA A 51 4.33 8.02 -14.25
C ALA A 51 3.83 7.72 -15.68
N GLY A 52 2.58 7.23 -15.80
CA GLY A 52 1.97 6.97 -17.10
C GLY A 52 2.16 5.53 -17.60
N ASP A 53 2.84 4.69 -16.84
CA ASP A 53 3.08 3.28 -17.13
C ASP A 53 1.84 2.44 -16.88
N ASP A 54 1.85 1.24 -17.46
CA ASP A 54 0.85 0.21 -17.20
C ASP A 54 1.38 -0.81 -16.19
N ALA A 55 0.83 -0.80 -14.98
CA ALA A 55 1.26 -1.62 -13.85
C ALA A 55 1.30 -3.13 -14.18
N ALA A 56 0.33 -3.62 -14.95
CA ALA A 56 0.29 -5.03 -15.32
C ALA A 56 1.34 -5.40 -16.37
N THR A 57 1.72 -4.44 -17.22
CA THR A 57 2.82 -4.63 -18.16
C THR A 57 4.16 -4.68 -17.41
N LEU A 58 4.37 -3.78 -16.45
CA LEU A 58 5.58 -3.81 -15.63
C LEU A 58 5.63 -5.08 -14.76
N ALA A 59 4.48 -5.49 -14.15
CA ALA A 59 4.41 -6.75 -13.40
C ALA A 59 4.82 -7.98 -14.26
N ALA A 60 4.36 -8.03 -15.50
CA ALA A 60 4.71 -9.15 -16.41
C ALA A 60 6.19 -9.14 -16.81
N ALA A 61 6.81 -7.96 -16.90
CA ALA A 61 8.20 -7.81 -17.29
C ALA A 61 9.18 -8.05 -16.13
N SER A 62 8.85 -7.54 -14.95
CA SER A 62 9.69 -7.56 -13.75
C SER A 62 9.48 -8.78 -12.85
N GLY A 63 8.33 -9.50 -12.99
CA GLY A 63 7.89 -10.53 -12.06
C GLY A 63 7.23 -9.98 -10.77
N ALA A 64 7.35 -8.68 -10.48
CA ALA A 64 6.76 -8.03 -9.31
C ALA A 64 5.22 -7.97 -9.40
N THR A 65 4.58 -9.11 -9.21
CA THR A 65 3.13 -9.27 -9.34
C THR A 65 2.34 -8.74 -8.15
N ASN A 66 2.95 -8.49 -6.99
CA ASN A 66 2.32 -7.70 -5.94
C ASN A 66 2.88 -6.29 -6.00
N GLN A 67 2.02 -5.27 -5.86
CA GLN A 67 2.43 -3.86 -5.98
C GLN A 67 1.65 -2.98 -5.00
N ILE A 68 2.32 -1.95 -4.49
CA ILE A 68 1.73 -0.87 -3.69
C ILE A 68 1.52 0.32 -4.62
N PHE A 69 0.27 0.72 -4.84
CA PHE A 69 -0.05 1.81 -5.78
C PHE A 69 0.03 3.17 -5.10
N ALA A 70 1.03 3.96 -5.45
CA ALA A 70 1.29 5.30 -4.95
C ALA A 70 0.68 6.37 -5.89
N PHE A 71 -0.05 7.36 -5.45
CA PHE A 71 -0.62 7.55 -4.11
C PHE A 71 -2.08 7.97 -4.23
N LEU A 72 -2.86 7.77 -3.17
CA LEU A 72 -4.17 8.36 -2.98
C LEU A 72 -4.06 9.62 -2.10
N GLN A 73 -4.49 10.75 -2.64
CA GLN A 73 -4.36 12.07 -2.03
C GLN A 73 -5.61 12.89 -2.31
N THR A 74 -5.90 13.86 -1.47
CA THR A 74 -6.99 14.82 -1.75
C THR A 74 -6.56 15.85 -2.80
N ALA A 75 -7.52 16.44 -3.50
CA ALA A 75 -7.25 17.53 -4.45
C ALA A 75 -7.17 18.91 -3.75
N SER A 76 -7.37 18.97 -2.45
CA SER A 76 -7.40 20.20 -1.65
C SER A 76 -6.75 19.99 -0.30
N ASN A 77 -5.86 20.90 0.07
CA ASN A 77 -5.27 20.98 1.41
C ASN A 77 -6.05 21.94 2.34
N THR A 78 -7.24 22.36 1.94
CA THR A 78 -8.12 23.15 2.80
C THR A 78 -8.69 22.27 3.89
N VAL A 79 -8.35 22.58 5.14
CA VAL A 79 -8.82 21.83 6.29
C VAL A 79 -10.32 22.04 6.51
N GLY A 80 -11.11 20.97 6.49
CA GLY A 80 -12.57 21.03 6.65
C GLY A 80 -13.26 19.69 6.41
N ASP A 81 -14.58 19.71 6.30
CA ASP A 81 -15.44 18.56 6.06
C ASP A 81 -16.12 18.59 4.68
N SER A 82 -15.61 19.42 3.77
CA SER A 82 -16.11 19.52 2.40
C SER A 82 -15.75 18.28 1.58
N ALA A 83 -16.50 18.01 0.53
CA ALA A 83 -16.18 16.94 -0.41
C ALA A 83 -14.77 17.12 -1.00
N ALA A 84 -14.31 18.34 -1.27
CA ALA A 84 -12.97 18.60 -1.79
C ALA A 84 -11.86 18.21 -0.82
N SER A 85 -12.12 18.35 0.50
CA SER A 85 -11.17 18.01 1.56
C SER A 85 -11.23 16.53 1.98
N CYS A 86 -12.33 15.81 1.66
CA CYS A 86 -12.60 14.47 2.14
C CYS A 86 -12.73 13.41 1.03
N THR A 87 -12.34 13.75 -0.20
CA THR A 87 -12.34 12.81 -1.34
C THR A 87 -10.93 12.66 -1.89
N VAL A 88 -10.47 11.42 -2.02
CA VAL A 88 -9.18 11.13 -2.63
C VAL A 88 -9.29 10.82 -4.12
N TYR A 89 -8.20 11.11 -4.78
CA TYR A 89 -7.95 10.83 -6.19
C TYR A 89 -6.57 10.21 -6.34
N TRP A 90 -6.33 9.46 -7.39
CA TRP A 90 -4.98 9.03 -7.70
C TRP A 90 -4.10 10.26 -7.94
N ASN A 91 -3.03 10.34 -7.18
CA ASN A 91 -2.09 11.46 -7.16
C ASN A 91 -2.75 12.86 -6.94
N GLY A 92 -3.83 12.91 -6.15
CA GLY A 92 -4.56 14.15 -5.88
C GLY A 92 -5.21 14.80 -7.11
N ASN A 93 -5.26 14.10 -8.24
CA ASN A 93 -5.76 14.64 -9.50
C ASN A 93 -7.22 14.27 -9.75
N PRO A 94 -8.17 15.22 -9.76
CA PRO A 94 -9.58 14.94 -10.09
C PRO A 94 -9.81 14.29 -11.46
N GLY A 95 -8.84 14.40 -12.38
CA GLY A 95 -8.88 13.73 -13.69
C GLY A 95 -8.62 12.21 -13.61
N THR A 96 -8.12 11.73 -12.49
CA THR A 96 -7.89 10.30 -12.21
C THR A 96 -8.66 9.86 -10.97
N PRO A 97 -10.01 9.83 -11.02
CA PRO A 97 -10.85 9.49 -9.88
C PRO A 97 -10.67 8.02 -9.46
N VAL A 98 -11.02 7.73 -8.20
CA VAL A 98 -11.10 6.36 -7.71
C VAL A 98 -12.36 5.70 -8.30
N GLU A 99 -12.20 5.18 -9.50
CA GLU A 99 -13.22 4.46 -10.26
C GLU A 99 -12.60 3.23 -10.93
N TRP A 100 -13.39 2.17 -11.06
CA TRP A 100 -12.91 0.93 -11.69
C TRP A 100 -12.32 1.15 -13.10
N SER A 101 -12.89 2.07 -13.85
CA SER A 101 -12.45 2.42 -15.21
C SER A 101 -11.02 2.97 -15.30
N VAL A 102 -10.47 3.49 -14.19
CA VAL A 102 -9.13 4.11 -14.17
C VAL A 102 -8.03 3.06 -14.04
N LEU A 103 -7.98 2.32 -12.93
CA LEU A 103 -6.93 1.31 -12.69
C LEU A 103 -7.47 -0.13 -12.61
N GLY A 104 -8.77 -0.33 -12.52
CA GLY A 104 -9.38 -1.66 -12.40
C GLY A 104 -8.94 -2.66 -13.46
N PRO A 105 -8.87 -2.30 -14.77
CA PRO A 105 -8.39 -3.22 -15.79
C PRO A 105 -6.93 -3.68 -15.59
N GLN A 106 -6.05 -2.81 -15.09
CA GLN A 106 -4.67 -3.17 -14.76
C GLN A 106 -4.61 -4.08 -13.54
N ILE A 107 -5.32 -3.74 -12.47
CA ILE A 107 -5.45 -4.56 -11.26
C ILE A 107 -6.00 -5.96 -11.59
N GLN A 108 -7.00 -6.04 -12.46
CA GLN A 108 -7.56 -7.33 -12.89
C GLN A 108 -6.52 -8.20 -13.60
N ARG A 109 -5.67 -7.61 -14.47
CA ARG A 109 -4.59 -8.34 -15.14
C ARG A 109 -3.51 -8.82 -14.17
N ILE A 110 -3.13 -7.99 -13.19
CA ILE A 110 -2.19 -8.37 -12.13
C ILE A 110 -2.75 -9.56 -11.32
N ARG A 111 -4.04 -9.49 -10.93
CA ARG A 111 -4.70 -10.59 -10.22
C ARG A 111 -4.80 -11.87 -11.05
N ALA A 112 -4.98 -11.75 -12.36
CA ALA A 112 -4.95 -12.89 -13.27
C ALA A 112 -3.58 -13.57 -13.37
N MET A 113 -2.50 -12.86 -13.06
CA MET A 113 -1.13 -13.41 -12.94
C MET A 113 -0.86 -14.03 -11.55
N GLY A 114 -1.85 -14.01 -10.64
CA GLY A 114 -1.70 -14.53 -9.26
C GLY A 114 -1.21 -13.51 -8.25
N GLY A 115 -1.00 -12.27 -8.66
CA GLY A 115 -0.59 -11.17 -7.80
C GLY A 115 -1.73 -10.45 -7.10
N ASN A 116 -1.40 -9.40 -6.38
CA ASN A 116 -2.36 -8.49 -5.76
C ASN A 116 -1.82 -7.06 -5.74
N VAL A 117 -2.76 -6.12 -5.52
CA VAL A 117 -2.47 -4.70 -5.45
C VAL A 117 -3.20 -4.10 -4.25
N TRP A 118 -2.55 -3.15 -3.60
CA TRP A 118 -3.21 -2.30 -2.60
C TRP A 118 -2.74 -0.86 -2.71
N PRO A 119 -3.55 0.12 -2.31
CA PRO A 119 -3.23 1.53 -2.42
C PRO A 119 -2.40 1.99 -1.23
N SER A 120 -1.56 3.00 -1.49
CA SER A 120 -0.91 3.82 -0.49
C SER A 120 -1.59 5.20 -0.41
N PHE A 121 -1.85 5.67 0.80
CA PHE A 121 -2.40 6.99 1.10
C PHE A 121 -1.29 7.87 1.67
N GLY A 122 -1.17 9.10 1.23
CA GLY A 122 -0.16 10.03 1.73
C GLY A 122 0.97 10.24 0.73
N GLY A 123 2.18 9.98 1.16
CA GLY A 123 3.42 10.20 0.42
C GLY A 123 3.95 11.63 0.59
N TYR A 124 5.26 11.83 0.35
CA TYR A 124 6.00 13.05 0.67
C TYR A 124 5.27 14.36 0.34
N THR A 125 4.76 14.48 -0.89
CA THR A 125 4.10 15.73 -1.33
C THR A 125 2.79 15.98 -0.58
N ALA A 126 1.98 14.96 -0.38
CA ALA A 126 0.71 15.11 0.35
C ALA A 126 0.97 15.46 1.82
N ASP A 127 1.88 14.75 2.44
CA ASP A 127 2.19 14.88 3.85
C ASP A 127 2.90 16.20 4.16
N THR A 128 3.70 16.68 3.21
CA THR A 128 4.36 17.98 3.32
C THR A 128 3.37 19.14 3.20
N PHE A 129 2.40 19.04 2.29
CA PHE A 129 1.53 20.18 1.93
C PHE A 129 0.07 20.03 2.39
N GLY A 130 -0.25 19.01 3.20
CA GLY A 130 -1.57 18.82 3.80
C GLY A 130 -2.63 18.26 2.83
N TYR A 131 -2.22 17.53 1.79
CA TYR A 131 -3.11 16.80 0.88
C TYR A 131 -3.39 15.35 1.34
N GLU A 132 -2.79 14.90 2.44
CA GLU A 132 -3.17 13.64 3.06
C GLU A 132 -4.61 13.74 3.57
N LEU A 133 -5.38 12.66 3.38
CA LEU A 133 -6.82 12.65 3.63
C LEU A 133 -7.19 13.08 5.05
N ALA A 134 -6.47 12.59 6.07
CA ALA A 134 -6.76 12.93 7.46
C ALA A 134 -6.21 14.29 7.88
N ASP A 135 -5.33 14.90 7.09
CA ASP A 135 -4.83 16.25 7.33
C ASP A 135 -5.81 17.30 6.81
N SER A 136 -6.37 17.07 5.62
CA SER A 136 -7.36 17.96 5.02
C SER A 136 -8.78 17.74 5.54
N CYS A 137 -9.22 16.48 5.70
CA CYS A 137 -10.58 16.14 6.17
C CYS A 137 -10.67 16.14 7.69
N THR A 138 -11.63 16.90 8.26
CA THR A 138 -11.82 16.97 9.72
C THR A 138 -12.85 15.98 10.26
N SER A 139 -13.59 15.31 9.40
CA SER A 139 -14.63 14.35 9.78
C SER A 139 -14.11 12.92 9.76
N VAL A 140 -13.92 12.32 10.93
CA VAL A 140 -13.50 10.91 11.08
C VAL A 140 -14.42 9.95 10.31
N SER A 141 -15.73 10.20 10.34
CA SER A 141 -16.68 9.35 9.62
C SER A 141 -16.60 9.52 8.10
N ALA A 142 -16.27 10.72 7.60
CA ALA A 142 -16.06 10.92 6.17
C ALA A 142 -14.76 10.25 5.69
N ILE A 143 -13.69 10.33 6.49
CA ILE A 143 -12.44 9.62 6.22
C ILE A 143 -12.67 8.10 6.15
N ALA A 144 -13.39 7.54 7.14
CA ALA A 144 -13.73 6.12 7.14
C ALA A 144 -14.56 5.70 5.92
N ALA A 145 -15.58 6.51 5.56
CA ALA A 145 -16.40 6.26 4.37
C ALA A 145 -15.58 6.32 3.07
N GLU A 146 -14.57 7.17 3.03
CA GLU A 146 -13.67 7.27 1.87
C GLU A 146 -12.75 6.04 1.75
N TYR A 147 -12.20 5.53 2.86
CA TYR A 147 -11.50 4.24 2.87
C TYR A 147 -12.41 3.09 2.41
N GLU A 148 -13.66 3.04 2.92
CA GLU A 148 -14.65 2.05 2.50
C GLU A 148 -14.95 2.13 0.99
N ARG A 149 -15.04 3.34 0.44
CA ARG A 149 -15.25 3.58 -1.00
C ARG A 149 -14.08 3.04 -1.82
N VAL A 150 -12.85 3.36 -1.44
CA VAL A 150 -11.63 2.89 -2.12
C VAL A 150 -11.54 1.37 -2.09
N ILE A 151 -11.72 0.76 -0.91
CA ILE A 151 -11.73 -0.71 -0.74
C ILE A 151 -12.81 -1.33 -1.63
N SER A 152 -14.03 -0.80 -1.61
CA SER A 152 -15.16 -1.37 -2.34
C SER A 152 -15.01 -1.22 -3.85
N THR A 153 -14.40 -0.15 -4.33
CA THR A 153 -14.20 0.11 -5.76
C THR A 153 -13.29 -0.92 -6.41
N TYR A 154 -12.22 -1.31 -5.74
CA TYR A 154 -11.18 -2.17 -6.31
C TYR A 154 -11.05 -3.55 -5.64
N ASP A 155 -11.90 -3.82 -4.63
CA ASP A 155 -11.84 -5.03 -3.80
C ASP A 155 -10.47 -5.21 -3.13
N PHE A 156 -9.96 -4.14 -2.55
CA PHE A 156 -8.69 -4.18 -1.82
C PHE A 156 -8.82 -4.92 -0.50
N THR A 157 -7.76 -5.61 -0.12
CA THR A 157 -7.64 -6.37 1.14
C THR A 157 -6.56 -5.83 2.06
N ARG A 158 -5.87 -4.79 1.62
CA ARG A 158 -4.86 -4.07 2.40
C ARG A 158 -4.89 -2.59 2.04
N LEU A 159 -4.59 -1.73 3.00
CA LEU A 159 -4.31 -0.30 2.80
C LEU A 159 -2.95 -0.01 3.40
N ASP A 160 -2.16 0.76 2.69
CA ASP A 160 -0.92 1.37 3.19
C ASP A 160 -1.17 2.84 3.54
N MET A 161 -0.62 3.27 4.68
CA MET A 161 -0.62 4.64 5.17
C MET A 161 0.81 5.13 5.19
N ASP A 162 1.19 5.86 4.16
CA ASP A 162 2.52 6.43 3.99
C ASP A 162 2.57 7.81 4.64
N VAL A 163 3.22 7.90 5.81
CA VAL A 163 3.19 9.10 6.67
C VAL A 163 4.62 9.58 6.88
N GLU A 164 5.00 10.64 6.18
CA GLU A 164 6.41 10.93 6.00
C GLU A 164 6.94 12.13 6.80
N THR A 165 6.35 13.31 6.72
CA THR A 165 7.07 14.53 7.09
C THR A 165 6.80 15.02 8.50
N ASP A 166 7.87 15.43 9.20
CA ASP A 166 7.84 15.96 10.56
C ASP A 166 8.12 17.48 10.65
N TYR A 167 8.26 18.18 9.52
CA TYR A 167 8.56 19.62 9.50
C TYR A 167 7.38 20.46 8.99
N CYS A 168 7.42 21.73 9.31
CA CYS A 168 6.45 22.70 8.85
C CYS A 168 6.75 23.13 7.42
N ALA A 169 5.97 22.66 6.45
CA ALA A 169 6.14 23.01 5.05
C ALA A 169 5.76 24.45 4.73
N VAL A 170 4.78 25.00 5.44
CA VAL A 170 4.30 26.36 5.24
C VAL A 170 4.31 27.10 6.58
N ALA A 171 5.26 28.03 6.72
CA ALA A 171 5.34 28.88 7.90
C ALA A 171 4.13 29.83 7.97
N GLY A 172 3.51 29.87 9.14
CA GLY A 172 2.43 30.79 9.48
C GLY A 172 2.94 32.13 10.06
N PRO A 173 2.03 33.02 10.41
CA PRO A 173 2.36 34.26 11.11
C PRO A 173 3.07 34.00 12.44
N ALA A 174 4.05 34.88 12.77
CA ALA A 174 4.73 34.88 14.08
C ALA A 174 5.39 33.54 14.50
N GLY A 175 5.88 32.77 13.53
CA GLY A 175 6.56 31.49 13.80
C GLY A 175 5.61 30.31 14.10
N THR A 176 4.33 30.45 13.82
CA THR A 176 3.38 29.33 13.82
C THR A 176 3.53 28.53 12.55
N CYS A 177 3.10 27.28 12.58
CA CYS A 177 3.01 26.43 11.41
C CYS A 177 1.64 26.58 10.77
N ALA A 178 1.59 26.99 9.51
CA ALA A 178 0.33 27.10 8.75
C ALA A 178 -0.11 25.75 8.21
N ILE A 179 0.84 24.94 7.75
CA ILE A 179 0.61 23.54 7.33
C ILE A 179 1.70 22.70 8.01
N PRO A 180 1.35 21.96 9.08
CA PRO A 180 2.28 21.01 9.68
C PRO A 180 2.45 19.80 8.76
N GLY A 181 3.63 19.21 8.75
CA GLY A 181 3.84 17.90 8.14
C GLY A 181 3.00 16.82 8.85
N ALA A 182 2.70 15.74 8.16
CA ALA A 182 1.76 14.72 8.63
C ALA A 182 2.16 14.10 9.99
N LEU A 183 3.45 13.91 10.24
CA LEU A 183 3.98 13.42 11.51
C LEU A 183 3.88 14.43 12.67
N GLN A 184 3.73 15.73 12.38
CA GLN A 184 3.48 16.76 13.39
C GLN A 184 2.00 17.08 13.60
N ASN A 185 1.14 16.62 12.70
CA ASN A 185 -0.30 16.89 12.77
C ASN A 185 -1.00 15.89 13.70
N THR A 186 -0.83 16.03 15.00
CA THR A 186 -1.48 15.16 16.01
C THR A 186 -2.98 15.00 15.78
N ALA A 187 -3.67 16.05 15.30
CA ALA A 187 -5.11 15.97 15.01
C ALA A 187 -5.37 15.08 13.77
N GLY A 188 -4.55 15.18 12.73
CA GLY A 188 -4.58 14.30 11.54
C GLY A 188 -4.29 12.85 11.92
N ILE A 189 -3.21 12.61 12.65
CA ILE A 189 -2.83 11.29 13.16
C ILE A 189 -4.01 10.62 13.89
N ASN A 190 -4.63 11.35 14.84
CA ASN A 190 -5.74 10.81 15.61
C ASN A 190 -6.99 10.55 14.75
N ARG A 191 -7.31 11.42 13.79
CA ARG A 191 -8.43 11.21 12.85
C ARG A 191 -8.21 10.00 11.96
N ARG A 192 -7.01 9.87 11.38
CA ARG A 192 -6.61 8.71 10.55
C ARG A 192 -6.84 7.41 11.32
N ASN A 193 -6.28 7.31 12.50
CA ASN A 193 -6.31 6.09 13.30
C ASN A 193 -7.72 5.75 13.82
N GLN A 194 -8.54 6.74 14.18
CA GLN A 194 -9.95 6.53 14.51
C GLN A 194 -10.75 6.06 13.29
N ALA A 195 -10.51 6.62 12.11
CA ALA A 195 -11.17 6.21 10.87
C ALA A 195 -10.75 4.79 10.46
N ILE A 196 -9.49 4.43 10.62
CA ILE A 196 -8.98 3.06 10.41
C ILE A 196 -9.71 2.08 11.33
N ALA A 197 -9.84 2.36 12.61
CA ALA A 197 -10.59 1.50 13.54
C ALA A 197 -12.07 1.35 13.14
N MET A 198 -12.67 2.37 12.51
CA MET A 198 -14.04 2.30 11.97
C MET A 198 -14.10 1.41 10.73
N VAL A 199 -13.22 1.62 9.75
CA VAL A 199 -13.22 0.83 8.52
C VAL A 199 -12.88 -0.64 8.77
N GLU A 200 -11.99 -0.94 9.70
CA GLU A 200 -11.73 -2.32 10.11
C GLU A 200 -12.95 -2.99 10.75
N ARG A 201 -13.75 -2.24 11.53
CA ARG A 201 -15.03 -2.74 12.07
C ARG A 201 -16.00 -3.03 10.94
N TRP A 202 -16.17 -2.10 10.02
CA TRP A 202 -16.97 -2.28 8.82
C TRP A 202 -16.51 -3.49 8.00
N ALA A 203 -15.22 -3.67 7.79
CA ALA A 203 -14.68 -4.82 7.06
C ALA A 203 -15.04 -6.15 7.75
N ARG A 204 -14.91 -6.23 9.08
CA ARG A 204 -15.32 -7.43 9.86
C ARG A 204 -16.82 -7.71 9.75
N GLU A 205 -17.66 -6.70 9.86
CA GLU A 205 -19.12 -6.80 9.75
C GLU A 205 -19.57 -7.27 8.34
N ASN A 206 -18.78 -6.91 7.33
CA ASN A 206 -19.00 -7.31 5.94
C ASN A 206 -18.19 -8.55 5.50
N HIS A 207 -17.54 -9.26 6.45
CA HIS A 207 -16.72 -10.44 6.20
C HIS A 207 -15.60 -10.22 5.16
N ARG A 208 -15.06 -9.00 5.09
CA ARG A 208 -13.97 -8.64 4.20
C ARG A 208 -12.63 -8.74 4.95
N PRO A 209 -11.62 -9.42 4.41
CA PRO A 209 -10.26 -9.32 4.94
C PRO A 209 -9.76 -7.88 4.73
N LEU A 210 -9.13 -7.32 5.74
CA LEU A 210 -8.49 -6.02 5.67
C LEU A 210 -7.29 -5.98 6.60
N ASP A 211 -6.13 -5.71 6.05
CA ASP A 211 -4.90 -5.43 6.77
C ASP A 211 -4.53 -3.95 6.61
N ILE A 212 -3.98 -3.36 7.66
CA ILE A 212 -3.49 -1.99 7.66
C ILE A 212 -1.98 -2.01 7.80
N GLU A 213 -1.33 -1.32 6.90
CA GLU A 213 0.10 -1.10 6.83
C GLU A 213 0.39 0.38 7.09
N TYR A 214 1.46 0.67 7.81
CA TYR A 214 1.99 2.02 7.98
C TYR A 214 3.39 2.06 7.42
N THR A 215 3.64 2.94 6.48
CA THR A 215 4.97 3.23 5.95
C THR A 215 5.46 4.52 6.59
N LEU A 216 6.60 4.43 7.26
CA LEU A 216 7.13 5.48 8.12
C LEU A 216 8.63 5.69 7.87
N PRO A 217 9.12 6.92 7.86
CA PRO A 217 10.55 7.18 7.87
C PRO A 217 11.19 6.64 9.14
N VAL A 218 12.44 6.28 9.06
CA VAL A 218 13.23 5.81 10.21
C VAL A 218 14.64 6.38 10.15
N THR A 219 15.30 6.43 11.29
CA THR A 219 16.74 6.59 11.33
C THR A 219 17.43 5.24 11.21
N GLN A 220 18.76 5.22 11.08
CA GLN A 220 19.58 4.01 11.18
C GLN A 220 19.39 3.24 12.50
N SER A 221 18.73 3.83 13.49
CA SER A 221 18.44 3.21 14.79
C SER A 221 16.97 2.82 14.97
N GLY A 222 16.13 3.05 13.98
CA GLY A 222 14.69 2.82 14.00
C GLY A 222 13.86 4.12 14.04
N PRO A 223 12.55 4.02 14.34
CA PRO A 223 11.66 5.17 14.40
C PRO A 223 12.07 6.18 15.47
N LEU A 224 11.69 7.44 15.25
CA LEU A 224 11.80 8.52 16.23
C LEU A 224 10.44 8.72 16.93
N ALA A 225 10.39 9.71 17.82
CA ALA A 225 9.20 9.98 18.63
C ALA A 225 7.95 10.36 17.80
N ALA A 226 8.13 10.97 16.62
CA ALA A 226 7.02 11.35 15.77
C ALA A 226 6.34 10.13 15.13
N GLU A 227 7.12 9.15 14.65
CA GLU A 227 6.64 7.89 14.12
C GLU A 227 6.03 7.02 15.23
N ASP A 228 6.64 7.02 16.42
CA ASP A 228 6.09 6.35 17.59
C ASP A 228 4.72 6.90 17.98
N ASP A 229 4.51 8.22 17.89
CA ASP A 229 3.20 8.86 18.16
C ASP A 229 2.12 8.36 17.19
N VAL A 230 2.43 8.10 15.91
CA VAL A 230 1.51 7.51 14.93
C VAL A 230 1.08 6.12 15.38
N LEU A 231 2.04 5.28 15.75
CA LEU A 231 1.80 3.90 16.17
C LEU A 231 1.07 3.81 17.52
N GLN A 232 1.43 4.65 18.49
CA GLN A 232 0.75 4.73 19.78
C GLN A 232 -0.70 5.21 19.63
N SER A 233 -0.93 6.20 18.75
CA SER A 233 -2.28 6.64 18.40
C SER A 233 -3.09 5.53 17.73
N ALA A 234 -2.50 4.72 16.85
CA ALA A 234 -3.17 3.58 16.23
C ALA A 234 -3.62 2.56 17.29
N VAL A 235 -2.72 2.16 18.19
CA VAL A 235 -3.03 1.25 19.31
C VAL A 235 -4.13 1.83 20.20
N SER A 236 -4.02 3.12 20.57
CA SER A 236 -4.98 3.79 21.44
C SER A 236 -6.37 3.95 20.81
N SER A 237 -6.44 4.08 19.50
CA SER A 237 -7.69 4.16 18.72
C SER A 237 -8.32 2.79 18.48
N GLY A 238 -7.60 1.70 18.78
CA GLY A 238 -8.05 0.33 18.53
C GLY A 238 -7.89 -0.12 17.07
N ALA A 239 -7.11 0.59 16.29
CA ALA A 239 -6.69 0.16 14.96
C ALA A 239 -5.68 -1.01 15.08
N ARG A 240 -5.79 -2.00 14.18
CA ARG A 240 -4.91 -3.16 14.15
C ARG A 240 -3.82 -2.93 13.11
N VAL A 241 -2.63 -2.68 13.56
CA VAL A 241 -1.47 -2.59 12.67
C VAL A 241 -1.05 -4.01 12.26
N ALA A 242 -1.07 -4.28 10.96
CA ALA A 242 -0.61 -5.56 10.41
C ALA A 242 0.90 -5.51 10.12
N ILE A 243 1.35 -4.45 9.45
CA ILE A 243 2.75 -4.20 9.09
C ILE A 243 3.11 -2.75 9.46
N VAL A 244 4.31 -2.57 9.94
CA VAL A 244 5.01 -1.27 9.96
C VAL A 244 6.19 -1.38 9.02
N ASN A 245 6.12 -0.64 7.93
CA ASN A 245 7.05 -0.66 6.82
C ASN A 245 8.04 0.49 7.00
N ALA A 246 9.27 0.19 7.33
CA ALA A 246 10.31 1.18 7.55
C ALA A 246 10.90 1.64 6.21
N MET A 247 10.94 2.94 5.96
CA MET A 247 11.69 3.54 4.86
C MET A 247 13.17 3.57 5.24
N THR A 248 13.93 2.59 4.73
CA THR A 248 15.34 2.38 5.07
C THR A 248 16.28 3.03 4.07
N PHE A 249 16.04 4.30 3.82
CA PHE A 249 16.77 5.18 2.90
C PHE A 249 16.60 6.63 3.36
N ASP A 250 17.26 7.57 2.68
CA ASP A 250 17.20 9.01 2.98
C ASP A 250 17.49 9.32 4.46
N TYR A 251 18.51 8.69 5.01
CA TYR A 251 18.89 8.88 6.42
C TYR A 251 19.49 10.25 6.70
N TYR A 252 20.03 10.90 5.68
CA TYR A 252 20.68 12.22 5.76
C TYR A 252 21.76 12.31 6.86
N SER A 253 22.51 11.23 7.02
CA SER A 253 23.47 11.09 8.12
C SER A 253 24.69 12.04 8.00
N GLY A 254 24.98 12.54 6.80
CA GLY A 254 26.14 13.36 6.51
C GLY A 254 27.44 12.59 6.28
N GLU A 255 27.38 11.27 6.30
CA GLU A 255 28.52 10.35 6.14
C GLU A 255 28.13 9.23 5.16
N PRO A 256 29.08 8.64 4.43
CA PRO A 256 28.80 7.49 3.59
C PRO A 256 28.21 6.31 4.39
N ASN A 257 27.08 5.79 3.95
CA ASN A 257 26.31 4.77 4.64
C ASN A 257 26.63 3.37 4.12
N ASN A 258 26.50 2.38 5.00
CA ASN A 258 26.41 0.99 4.64
C ASN A 258 24.92 0.60 4.65
N MET A 259 24.22 0.79 3.52
CA MET A 259 22.77 0.61 3.43
C MET A 259 22.28 -0.74 3.97
N VAL A 260 23.03 -1.83 3.75
CA VAL A 260 22.65 -3.16 4.28
C VAL A 260 22.68 -3.20 5.81
N GLN A 261 23.75 -2.62 6.41
CA GLN A 261 23.88 -2.59 7.86
C GLN A 261 22.88 -1.62 8.49
N ASP A 262 22.65 -0.50 7.84
CA ASP A 262 21.75 0.55 8.30
C ASP A 262 20.29 0.08 8.25
N THR A 263 19.90 -0.59 7.16
CA THR A 263 18.59 -1.30 7.05
C THR A 263 18.40 -2.31 8.17
N ALA A 264 19.38 -3.18 8.40
CA ALA A 264 19.29 -4.18 9.45
C ALA A 264 19.17 -3.56 10.85
N SER A 265 19.89 -2.47 11.09
CA SER A 265 19.87 -1.74 12.36
C SER A 265 18.56 -0.98 12.57
N ALA A 266 18.05 -0.30 11.53
CA ALA A 266 16.76 0.40 11.55
C ALA A 266 15.60 -0.58 11.80
N ALA A 267 15.58 -1.69 11.10
CA ALA A 267 14.56 -2.74 11.28
C ALA A 267 14.61 -3.39 12.68
N GLN A 268 15.82 -3.55 13.26
CA GLN A 268 15.97 -4.00 14.65
C GLN A 268 15.44 -2.95 15.64
N GLY A 269 15.64 -1.66 15.36
CA GLY A 269 15.07 -0.56 16.14
C GLY A 269 13.55 -0.60 16.11
N LEU A 270 12.95 -0.73 14.92
CA LEU A 270 11.51 -0.89 14.75
C LEU A 270 10.97 -2.13 15.49
N PHE A 271 11.64 -3.27 15.39
CA PHE A 271 11.26 -4.47 16.15
C PHE A 271 11.23 -4.19 17.66
N ASN A 272 12.21 -3.43 18.19
CA ASN A 272 12.23 -3.11 19.61
C ASN A 272 11.07 -2.20 20.03
N GLU A 273 10.68 -1.25 19.17
CA GLU A 273 9.51 -0.41 19.40
C GLU A 273 8.21 -1.24 19.34
N LEU A 274 8.05 -2.09 18.33
CA LEU A 274 6.90 -2.99 18.23
C LEU A 274 6.78 -3.92 19.45
N ARG A 275 7.91 -4.37 20.02
CA ARG A 275 7.90 -5.16 21.25
C ARG A 275 7.39 -4.36 22.46
N THR A 276 7.64 -3.07 22.50
CA THR A 276 7.12 -2.16 23.53
C THR A 276 5.63 -1.94 23.37
N LEU A 277 5.17 -1.72 22.15
CA LEU A 277 3.76 -1.49 21.83
C LEU A 277 2.90 -2.76 21.95
N TYR A 278 3.45 -3.92 21.63
CA TYR A 278 2.74 -5.21 21.60
C TYR A 278 3.40 -6.28 22.49
N PRO A 279 3.50 -6.06 23.81
CA PRO A 279 4.29 -6.92 24.71
C PRO A 279 3.75 -8.37 24.83
N ALA A 280 2.53 -8.63 24.39
CA ALA A 280 1.91 -9.96 24.40
C ALA A 280 2.25 -10.79 23.14
N ARG A 281 2.87 -10.20 22.10
CA ARG A 281 3.24 -10.93 20.89
C ARG A 281 4.59 -11.63 21.04
N SER A 282 4.72 -12.79 20.38
CA SER A 282 6.00 -13.48 20.31
C SER A 282 6.99 -12.73 19.41
N PRO A 283 8.31 -12.98 19.56
CA PRO A 283 9.31 -12.39 18.67
C PRO A 283 9.02 -12.66 17.18
N GLU A 284 8.59 -13.87 16.84
CA GLU A 284 8.21 -14.24 15.48
C GLU A 284 7.02 -13.41 14.97
N GLN A 285 5.98 -13.22 15.78
CA GLN A 285 4.84 -12.37 15.45
C GLN A 285 5.23 -10.90 15.28
N LEU A 286 6.21 -10.43 16.07
CA LEU A 286 6.71 -9.06 15.95
C LEU A 286 7.56 -8.87 14.69
N TRP A 287 8.43 -9.82 14.36
CA TRP A 287 9.18 -9.77 13.10
C TRP A 287 8.24 -9.81 11.90
N HIS A 288 7.17 -10.58 11.97
CA HIS A 288 6.16 -10.60 10.91
C HIS A 288 5.42 -9.26 10.74
N MET A 289 5.42 -8.38 11.76
CA MET A 289 4.89 -7.01 11.65
C MET A 289 5.90 -6.03 11.04
N VAL A 290 7.17 -6.38 10.94
CA VAL A 290 8.19 -5.53 10.32
C VAL A 290 8.09 -5.63 8.80
N GLY A 291 8.03 -4.48 8.14
CA GLY A 291 8.26 -4.30 6.72
C GLY A 291 9.52 -3.45 6.50
N ILE A 292 10.10 -3.57 5.32
CA ILE A 292 11.23 -2.77 4.87
C ILE A 292 10.91 -2.27 3.46
N THR A 293 11.05 -0.97 3.24
CA THR A 293 11.09 -0.35 1.91
C THR A 293 12.46 0.26 1.70
N GLU A 294 13.13 -0.16 0.65
CA GLU A 294 14.40 0.41 0.20
C GLU A 294 14.17 1.44 -0.91
N MET A 295 15.09 2.36 -1.11
CA MET A 295 15.19 3.12 -2.34
C MET A 295 16.32 2.52 -3.18
N ILE A 296 15.98 1.89 -4.31
CA ILE A 296 16.95 1.15 -5.13
C ILE A 296 17.89 2.09 -5.88
N GLY A 297 19.18 1.77 -5.85
CA GLY A 297 20.22 2.62 -6.45
C GLY A 297 20.62 3.78 -5.54
N ILE A 298 20.85 4.94 -6.14
CA ILE A 298 21.17 6.18 -5.43
C ILE A 298 19.85 6.83 -5.01
N ASP A 299 19.70 7.10 -3.70
CA ASP A 299 18.52 7.76 -3.15
C ASP A 299 18.59 9.29 -3.24
N ASP A 300 17.63 10.02 -2.64
CA ASP A 300 17.57 11.47 -2.71
C ASP A 300 18.67 12.16 -1.93
N TYR A 301 19.28 11.50 -0.94
CA TYR A 301 20.46 12.03 -0.26
C TYR A 301 21.69 12.06 -1.17
N GLY A 302 21.85 11.05 -2.02
CA GLY A 302 22.89 11.00 -3.01
C GLY A 302 23.81 9.77 -2.93
N PRO A 303 24.97 9.81 -3.61
CA PRO A 303 25.85 8.64 -3.75
C PRO A 303 26.35 8.04 -2.43
N ASP A 304 26.31 8.78 -1.34
CA ASP A 304 26.70 8.30 -0.02
C ASP A 304 25.67 7.34 0.58
N GLU A 305 24.44 7.36 0.04
CA GLU A 305 23.37 6.42 0.38
C GLU A 305 22.94 5.67 -0.89
N THR A 306 23.65 4.58 -1.19
CA THR A 306 23.44 3.80 -2.41
C THR A 306 23.17 2.33 -2.09
N LEU A 307 21.97 1.85 -2.43
CA LEU A 307 21.68 0.42 -2.42
C LEU A 307 22.06 -0.20 -3.76
N THR A 308 23.12 -0.99 -3.78
CA THR A 308 23.54 -1.73 -4.96
C THR A 308 22.75 -3.04 -5.14
N PRO A 309 22.71 -3.66 -6.35
CA PRO A 309 22.14 -4.99 -6.49
C PRO A 309 22.73 -6.04 -5.56
N GLN A 310 24.05 -5.99 -5.31
CA GLN A 310 24.69 -6.86 -4.31
C GLN A 310 24.19 -6.58 -2.89
N GLY A 311 24.02 -5.31 -2.52
CA GLY A 311 23.44 -4.92 -1.23
C GLY A 311 22.00 -5.41 -1.09
N ALA A 312 21.19 -5.24 -2.13
CA ALA A 312 19.80 -5.73 -2.19
C ALA A 312 19.71 -7.25 -1.93
N ALA A 313 20.59 -8.05 -2.51
CA ALA A 313 20.66 -9.49 -2.24
C ALA A 313 20.94 -9.80 -0.75
N GLN A 314 21.80 -9.01 -0.11
CA GLN A 314 22.09 -9.16 1.33
C GLN A 314 20.90 -8.75 2.21
N VAL A 315 20.16 -7.69 1.82
CA VAL A 315 18.92 -7.29 2.49
C VAL A 315 17.87 -8.40 2.39
N VAL A 316 17.69 -9.00 1.21
CA VAL A 316 16.78 -10.16 1.01
C VAL A 316 17.14 -11.32 1.93
N ASP A 317 18.41 -11.67 2.01
CA ASP A 317 18.89 -12.77 2.88
C ASP A 317 18.65 -12.45 4.36
N TRP A 318 18.91 -11.21 4.78
CA TRP A 318 18.64 -10.76 6.13
C TRP A 318 17.14 -10.77 6.46
N ALA A 319 16.30 -10.26 5.54
CA ALA A 319 14.84 -10.21 5.68
C ALA A 319 14.24 -11.62 5.84
N ARG A 320 14.73 -12.59 5.06
CA ARG A 320 14.33 -14.00 5.17
C ARG A 320 14.71 -14.61 6.51
N GLN A 321 15.95 -14.35 6.99
CA GLN A 321 16.43 -14.88 8.27
C GLN A 321 15.60 -14.41 9.45
N HIS A 322 15.07 -13.20 9.39
CA HIS A 322 14.25 -12.62 10.47
C HIS A 322 12.76 -12.89 10.30
N GLY A 323 12.31 -13.29 9.10
CA GLY A 323 10.90 -13.58 8.82
C GLY A 323 10.03 -12.33 8.88
N ILE A 324 10.50 -11.22 8.28
CA ILE A 324 9.72 -9.98 8.17
C ILE A 324 8.49 -10.19 7.29
N GLY A 325 7.45 -9.36 7.45
CA GLY A 325 6.18 -9.53 6.76
C GLY A 325 6.15 -8.95 5.35
N LEU A 326 6.90 -7.87 5.12
CA LEU A 326 6.94 -7.16 3.84
C LEU A 326 8.37 -6.77 3.48
N LEU A 327 8.71 -6.96 2.21
CA LEU A 327 9.90 -6.39 1.60
C LEU A 327 9.47 -5.62 0.36
N SER A 328 9.86 -4.36 0.27
CA SER A 328 9.44 -3.42 -0.76
C SER A 328 10.61 -2.56 -1.22
N TYR A 329 10.38 -1.78 -2.25
CA TYR A 329 11.27 -0.69 -2.63
C TYR A 329 10.51 0.44 -3.35
N TRP A 330 11.05 1.63 -3.27
CA TRP A 330 10.70 2.80 -4.07
C TRP A 330 11.64 2.91 -5.27
N ALA A 331 11.17 2.85 -6.51
CA ALA A 331 9.88 2.39 -6.97
C ALA A 331 10.09 1.46 -8.18
N LEU A 332 9.05 0.76 -8.62
CA LEU A 332 9.16 -0.21 -9.72
C LEU A 332 9.68 0.44 -11.02
N GLN A 333 9.28 1.69 -11.28
CA GLN A 333 9.76 2.45 -12.43
C GLN A 333 11.27 2.73 -12.39
N ARG A 334 11.86 2.82 -11.20
CA ARG A 334 13.32 3.00 -11.04
C ARG A 334 14.13 1.76 -11.41
N ASP A 335 13.51 0.56 -11.39
CA ASP A 335 14.12 -0.70 -11.83
C ASP A 335 13.99 -0.88 -13.33
N SER A 336 14.35 0.17 -14.06
CA SER A 336 14.13 0.38 -15.49
C SER A 336 14.46 -0.84 -16.36
N GLU A 337 13.53 -1.23 -17.22
CA GLU A 337 13.74 -2.25 -18.24
C GLU A 337 14.79 -1.85 -19.30
N THR A 338 15.11 -0.56 -19.40
CA THR A 338 16.04 -0.06 -20.41
C THR A 338 17.49 -0.34 -20.06
N GLY A 339 17.76 -0.80 -18.82
CA GLY A 339 19.12 -1.06 -18.35
C GLY A 339 20.06 0.12 -18.58
N GLN A 340 19.58 1.34 -18.33
CA GLN A 340 20.31 2.55 -18.64
C GLN A 340 21.67 2.56 -17.92
N PRO A 341 22.78 2.82 -18.63
CA PRO A 341 24.02 3.11 -17.97
C PRO A 341 23.85 4.33 -17.06
N ALA A 342 24.59 4.39 -15.95
CA ALA A 342 24.54 5.53 -15.02
C ALA A 342 24.78 6.89 -15.73
N GLN A 343 25.49 6.90 -16.86
CA GLN A 343 25.70 8.09 -17.68
C GLN A 343 24.46 8.60 -18.41
N ASP A 344 23.50 7.72 -18.70
CA ASP A 344 22.23 8.06 -19.37
C ASP A 344 21.14 8.40 -18.35
N CYS A 345 21.35 8.03 -17.09
CA CYS A 345 20.48 8.34 -15.96
C CYS A 345 21.33 8.73 -14.73
N PRO A 346 22.07 9.83 -14.81
CA PRO A 346 22.93 10.25 -13.72
C PRO A 346 22.10 10.79 -12.56
N PHE A 347 22.59 10.58 -11.34
CA PHE A 347 22.13 11.37 -10.22
C PHE A 347 22.44 12.85 -10.47
N THR A 348 21.41 13.70 -10.46
CA THR A 348 21.53 15.13 -10.78
C THR A 348 21.42 16.04 -9.58
N GLY A 349 21.11 15.49 -8.41
CA GLY A 349 21.00 16.24 -7.17
C GLY A 349 22.33 16.58 -6.52
N THR A 350 22.23 17.34 -5.46
CA THR A 350 23.34 17.65 -4.55
C THR A 350 22.81 17.51 -3.13
N GLN A 351 23.67 17.24 -2.18
CA GLN A 351 23.33 17.27 -0.74
C GLN A 351 22.62 18.56 -0.31
N ALA A 352 22.80 19.65 -1.04
CA ALA A 352 22.12 20.92 -0.77
C ALA A 352 20.68 20.97 -1.27
N THR A 353 20.30 20.14 -2.22
CA THR A 353 18.97 20.12 -2.83
C THR A 353 18.08 19.00 -2.30
N TRP A 354 18.64 17.96 -1.68
CA TRP A 354 17.93 16.81 -1.10
C TRP A 354 16.85 16.21 -2.02
N ALA A 355 17.06 16.28 -3.32
CA ALA A 355 16.13 15.79 -4.32
C ALA A 355 16.89 15.64 -5.63
N GLY A 356 17.48 14.50 -5.86
CA GLY A 356 18.32 14.30 -7.04
C GLY A 356 18.19 12.92 -7.63
N ALA A 357 17.54 12.02 -6.93
CA ALA A 357 17.22 10.71 -7.47
C ALA A 357 16.23 10.83 -8.63
N SER A 358 16.39 9.98 -9.62
CA SER A 358 15.44 9.88 -10.72
C SER A 358 14.23 9.04 -10.30
N GLY A 359 13.01 9.45 -10.70
CA GLY A 359 11.82 8.59 -10.61
C GLY A 359 11.87 7.38 -11.57
N ASP A 360 12.69 7.47 -12.63
CA ASP A 360 12.66 6.53 -13.75
C ASP A 360 13.84 5.54 -13.77
N CYS A 361 14.83 5.70 -12.89
CA CYS A 361 16.01 4.83 -12.88
C CYS A 361 16.76 4.87 -11.54
N SER A 362 17.54 3.82 -11.28
CA SER A 362 18.34 3.66 -10.07
C SER A 362 19.65 4.51 -10.06
N SER A 363 19.99 5.16 -11.18
CA SER A 363 21.28 5.81 -11.41
C SER A 363 22.51 4.89 -11.34
N LEU A 364 22.29 3.57 -11.41
CA LEU A 364 23.33 2.55 -11.44
C LEU A 364 23.35 1.81 -12.78
N VAL A 365 24.50 1.24 -13.09
CA VAL A 365 24.60 0.24 -14.17
C VAL A 365 24.00 -1.06 -13.67
N GLN A 366 22.90 -1.48 -14.28
CA GLN A 366 22.16 -2.69 -13.93
C GLN A 366 21.59 -3.38 -15.17
N THR A 367 21.20 -4.63 -15.05
CA THR A 367 20.37 -5.29 -16.06
C THR A 367 18.89 -4.92 -15.85
N PRO A 368 18.04 -4.97 -16.88
CA PRO A 368 16.61 -4.70 -16.73
C PRO A 368 16.00 -5.56 -15.61
N TRP A 369 15.24 -4.94 -14.71
CA TRP A 369 14.54 -5.58 -13.59
C TRP A 369 15.46 -6.33 -12.63
N GLU A 370 16.72 -5.90 -12.49
CA GLU A 370 17.70 -6.61 -11.66
C GLU A 370 17.31 -6.62 -10.18
N PHE A 371 16.83 -5.50 -9.66
CA PHE A 371 16.36 -5.42 -8.28
C PHE A 371 15.09 -6.24 -8.09
N SER A 372 14.09 -6.15 -8.99
CA SER A 372 12.88 -6.98 -8.92
C SER A 372 13.24 -8.46 -8.82
N HIS A 373 14.11 -8.96 -9.72
CA HIS A 373 14.51 -10.37 -9.72
C HIS A 373 15.26 -10.80 -8.46
N ILE A 374 15.99 -9.88 -7.81
CA ILE A 374 16.62 -10.14 -6.51
C ILE A 374 15.56 -10.22 -5.41
N PHE A 375 14.66 -9.23 -5.37
CA PHE A 375 13.64 -9.12 -4.33
C PHE A 375 12.56 -10.20 -4.42
N GLU A 376 12.21 -10.68 -5.63
CA GLU A 376 11.31 -11.82 -5.84
C GLU A 376 11.74 -13.07 -5.06
N GLY A 377 13.02 -13.19 -4.81
CA GLY A 377 13.54 -14.25 -3.97
C GLY A 377 13.00 -14.24 -2.53
N PHE A 378 12.53 -13.12 -2.00
CA PHE A 378 12.13 -12.96 -0.58
C PHE A 378 11.02 -13.92 -0.11
N PRO A 379 9.89 -14.09 -0.83
CA PRO A 379 8.78 -14.91 -0.33
C PRO A 379 9.06 -16.42 -0.32
N HIS A 380 10.13 -16.89 -0.91
CA HIS A 380 10.42 -18.33 -0.99
C HIS A 380 11.28 -18.79 0.20
N PRO A 381 10.78 -19.67 1.07
CA PRO A 381 11.64 -20.30 2.06
C PRO A 381 12.73 -21.12 1.35
N HIS A 382 13.96 -21.05 1.85
CA HIS A 382 15.00 -21.97 1.39
C HIS A 382 14.53 -23.40 1.64
N HIS A 383 14.38 -24.18 0.57
CA HIS A 383 14.19 -25.64 0.62
C HIS A 383 15.50 -26.32 0.95
#